data_b7e0e88673ba2b36599ef5e074592032
#
_entry.id   b7e0e88673ba2b36599ef5e074592032
#
_cell.length_a   1.000
_cell.length_b   1.000
_cell.length_c   1.000
_cell.angle_alpha   90.00
_cell.angle_beta   90.00
_cell.angle_gamma   90.00
#
_symmetry.space_group_name_H-M   'P 1'
#
loop_
_entity.id
_entity.type
_entity.pdbx_description
1 polymer ?
#
loop_
_entity_poly.entity_id
_entity_poly.type
_entity_poly.pdbx_seq_one_letter_code
_entity_poly.pdbx_strand_id
1 'polypeptide(L)'
;SCDEDHYGPAPVDVTANYSNKISNPNPNLVLTYNGDAMNGKSVDFSTVTGETAIITLYDILPGEKAIKITSIPLSGDTEGYSFSGNGMGNETLTTFRYEGRVTKGKLTLNISNIQMGNADLWANTYKLPEVVNGVKKILVGDTWGNEYTWQEVDGQVLNASCYFHADVEATESGATTQTWGNGIQNIVSYILPQVLQDITLGADGT
;
A
#
# COMPACT_ATOMS: atom_id res chain seq x y z
N SER A 1 35.47 43.00 15.71
CA SER A 1 34.08 42.70 15.44
C SER A 1 33.97 41.19 15.23
N CYS A 2 33.53 40.52 16.26
CA CYS A 2 33.22 39.11 16.16
C CYS A 2 31.97 39.01 15.31
N ASP A 3 32.10 38.46 14.10
CA ASP A 3 30.95 37.93 13.41
C ASP A 3 30.35 36.87 14.33
N GLU A 4 29.28 37.23 15.00
CA GLU A 4 28.40 36.21 15.59
C GLU A 4 27.85 35.44 14.42
N ASP A 5 28.47 34.29 14.12
CA ASP A 5 27.89 33.31 13.28
C ASP A 5 26.54 32.90 13.91
N HIS A 6 25.49 33.49 13.40
CA HIS A 6 24.13 33.08 13.75
C HIS A 6 23.89 31.69 13.17
N TYR A 7 24.44 30.68 13.83
CA TYR A 7 23.96 29.32 13.63
C TYR A 7 22.58 29.29 14.23
N GLY A 8 21.59 29.04 13.38
CA GLY A 8 20.27 28.68 13.86
C GLY A 8 20.36 27.50 14.84
N PRO A 9 19.31 27.19 15.58
CA PRO A 9 19.31 26.02 16.45
C PRO A 9 19.77 24.81 15.67
N ALA A 10 20.57 23.94 16.30
CA ALA A 10 21.02 22.71 15.69
C ALA A 10 19.81 21.92 15.12
N PRO A 11 19.91 21.32 13.94
CA PRO A 11 18.84 20.52 13.40
C PRO A 11 18.40 19.45 14.39
N VAL A 12 17.10 19.24 14.52
CA VAL A 12 16.56 18.13 15.31
C VAL A 12 16.94 16.82 14.64
N ASP A 13 17.46 15.88 15.42
CA ASP A 13 17.82 14.56 14.89
C ASP A 13 16.57 13.70 14.68
N VAL A 14 16.09 13.71 13.46
CA VAL A 14 14.88 12.98 13.02
C VAL A 14 15.16 12.00 11.89
N THR A 15 16.42 11.89 11.46
CA THR A 15 16.81 10.94 10.43
C THR A 15 16.70 9.52 10.97
N ALA A 16 15.79 8.75 10.40
CA ALA A 16 15.53 7.38 10.81
C ALA A 16 14.65 6.64 9.79
N ASN A 17 14.57 5.33 9.96
CA ASN A 17 13.48 4.52 9.41
C ASN A 17 12.31 4.53 10.39
N TYR A 18 11.14 4.92 9.91
CA TYR A 18 9.90 4.92 10.67
C TYR A 18 9.02 3.78 10.18
N SER A 19 8.49 2.98 11.10
CA SER A 19 7.78 1.76 10.75
C SER A 19 6.62 1.50 11.70
N ASN A 20 5.50 1.07 11.15
CA ASN A 20 4.38 0.53 11.90
C ASN A 20 4.15 -0.96 11.60
N LYS A 21 5.18 -1.66 11.17
CA LYS A 21 5.15 -3.11 10.98
C LYS A 21 5.01 -3.82 12.32
N ILE A 22 4.35 -4.97 12.32
CA ILE A 22 4.19 -5.82 13.52
C ILE A 22 5.56 -6.22 14.10
N SER A 23 6.57 -6.40 13.24
CA SER A 23 7.94 -6.71 13.67
C SER A 23 8.64 -5.57 14.43
N ASN A 24 8.11 -4.37 14.39
CA ASN A 24 8.64 -3.24 15.14
C ASN A 24 8.01 -3.20 16.55
N PRO A 25 8.77 -3.46 17.62
CA PRO A 25 8.23 -3.45 18.98
C PRO A 25 7.84 -2.04 19.46
N ASN A 26 8.38 -0.99 18.82
CA ASN A 26 8.11 0.41 19.12
C ASN A 26 7.66 1.14 17.85
N PRO A 27 6.39 0.99 17.44
CA PRO A 27 5.91 1.62 16.22
C PRO A 27 6.04 3.15 16.34
N ASN A 28 6.71 3.73 15.36
CA ASN A 28 7.02 5.16 15.31
C ASN A 28 6.50 5.83 14.03
N LEU A 29 5.66 5.15 13.28
CA LEU A 29 5.00 5.66 12.08
C LEU A 29 3.49 5.67 12.28
N VAL A 30 2.88 6.82 12.05
CA VAL A 30 1.43 6.97 11.87
C VAL A 30 1.19 7.34 10.41
N LEU A 31 0.64 6.42 9.66
CA LEU A 31 0.42 6.56 8.22
C LEU A 31 -1.06 6.46 7.91
N THR A 32 -1.56 7.41 7.13
CA THR A 32 -2.89 7.32 6.53
C THR A 32 -2.81 7.34 5.02
N TYR A 33 -3.68 6.59 4.39
CA TYR A 33 -3.85 6.52 2.95
C TYR A 33 -5.31 6.85 2.64
N ASN A 34 -5.51 7.96 1.95
CA ASN A 34 -6.85 8.47 1.65
C ASN A 34 -7.75 8.62 2.90
N GLY A 35 -7.15 9.04 4.02
CA GLY A 35 -7.82 9.24 5.30
C GLY A 35 -7.91 8.01 6.21
N ASP A 36 -7.63 6.82 5.69
CA ASP A 36 -7.68 5.57 6.45
C ASP A 36 -6.30 5.16 6.97
N ALA A 37 -6.26 4.62 8.17
CA ALA A 37 -5.02 4.11 8.75
C ALA A 37 -4.42 2.99 7.90
N MET A 38 -3.13 3.09 7.60
CA MET A 38 -2.39 2.08 6.86
C MET A 38 -1.24 1.55 7.71
N ASN A 39 -1.30 0.27 8.04
CA ASN A 39 -0.30 -0.41 8.87
C ASN A 39 0.56 -1.37 8.06
N GLY A 40 1.64 -1.86 8.68
CA GLY A 40 2.55 -2.80 8.04
C GLY A 40 3.49 -2.16 7.04
N LYS A 41 3.78 -0.87 7.18
CA LYS A 41 4.58 -0.08 6.24
C LYS A 41 5.80 0.53 6.91
N SER A 42 6.72 1.01 6.09
CA SER A 42 7.89 1.77 6.56
C SER A 42 8.22 2.93 5.63
N VAL A 43 8.84 3.94 6.20
CA VAL A 43 9.26 5.17 5.53
C VAL A 43 10.64 5.56 6.04
N ASP A 44 11.58 5.82 5.13
CA ASP A 44 12.83 6.44 5.49
C ASP A 44 12.68 7.96 5.42
N PHE A 45 13.11 8.65 6.44
CA PHE A 45 13.20 10.10 6.50
C PHE A 45 14.63 10.51 6.79
N SER A 46 15.15 11.42 5.99
CA SER A 46 16.54 11.92 6.14
C SER A 46 16.60 13.42 5.91
N THR A 47 17.24 14.10 6.81
CA THR A 47 17.64 15.51 6.63
C THR A 47 19.03 15.73 7.20
N VAL A 48 19.84 16.50 6.51
CA VAL A 48 21.19 16.88 6.96
C VAL A 48 21.17 18.25 7.61
N THR A 49 20.51 19.21 6.97
CA THR A 49 20.53 20.62 7.37
C THR A 49 19.30 21.06 8.16
N GLY A 50 18.22 20.28 8.10
CA GLY A 50 16.92 20.72 8.60
C GLY A 50 16.17 21.68 7.67
N GLU A 51 16.72 21.95 6.47
CA GLU A 51 16.08 22.80 5.46
C GLU A 51 15.32 22.00 4.42
N THR A 52 15.89 20.87 4.01
CA THR A 52 15.28 19.93 3.06
C THR A 52 15.42 18.50 3.55
N ALA A 53 14.51 17.66 3.09
CA ALA A 53 14.51 16.24 3.39
C ALA A 53 14.46 15.37 2.16
N ILE A 54 14.85 14.12 2.35
CA ILE A 54 14.62 13.01 1.45
C ILE A 54 13.73 12.03 2.18
N ILE A 55 12.64 11.62 1.53
CA ILE A 55 11.72 10.60 2.05
C ILE A 55 11.66 9.45 1.05
N THR A 56 11.72 8.23 1.55
CA THR A 56 11.48 7.04 0.75
C THR A 56 10.27 6.29 1.31
N LEU A 57 9.25 6.15 0.49
CA LEU A 57 8.02 5.43 0.80
C LEU A 57 8.17 3.99 0.31
N TYR A 58 8.07 3.02 1.21
CA TYR A 58 8.21 1.61 0.87
C TYR A 58 6.86 0.91 0.81
N ASP A 59 6.51 0.40 -0.37
CA ASP A 59 5.33 -0.45 -0.59
C ASP A 59 4.02 0.18 -0.09
N ILE A 60 3.87 1.48 -0.29
CA ILE A 60 2.69 2.24 0.16
C ILE A 60 1.70 2.42 -0.99
N LEU A 61 2.17 2.90 -2.15
CA LEU A 61 1.33 3.05 -3.32
C LEU A 61 1.33 1.75 -4.13
N PRO A 62 0.16 1.24 -4.53
CA PRO A 62 0.08 -0.01 -5.28
C PRO A 62 0.96 -0.01 -6.52
N GLY A 63 1.73 -1.09 -6.72
CA GLY A 63 2.65 -1.22 -7.84
C GLY A 63 3.98 -0.48 -7.70
N GLU A 64 4.21 0.22 -6.59
CA GLU A 64 5.43 0.96 -6.31
C GLU A 64 6.17 0.35 -5.11
N LYS A 65 7.27 -0.35 -5.35
CA LYS A 65 8.11 -0.92 -4.27
C LYS A 65 8.70 0.15 -3.38
N ALA A 66 9.21 1.21 -3.99
CA ALA A 66 9.78 2.35 -3.29
C ALA A 66 9.62 3.61 -4.13
N ILE A 67 9.23 4.69 -3.48
CA ILE A 67 9.19 6.03 -4.07
C ILE A 67 10.11 6.93 -3.26
N LYS A 68 11.15 7.43 -3.90
CA LYS A 68 12.08 8.38 -3.28
C LYS A 68 11.74 9.79 -3.71
N ILE A 69 11.49 10.65 -2.75
CA ILE A 69 11.18 12.08 -2.95
C ILE A 69 12.33 12.88 -2.35
N THR A 70 12.94 13.73 -3.15
CA THR A 70 14.09 14.53 -2.76
C THR A 70 13.74 16.02 -2.67
N SER A 71 14.60 16.79 -2.02
CA SER A 71 14.49 18.25 -1.93
C SER A 71 13.16 18.73 -1.35
N ILE A 72 12.64 18.01 -0.36
CA ILE A 72 11.38 18.37 0.30
C ILE A 72 11.66 19.53 1.27
N PRO A 73 11.07 20.72 1.08
CA PRO A 73 11.25 21.82 2.02
C PRO A 73 10.67 21.50 3.39
N LEU A 74 11.39 21.84 4.43
CA LEU A 74 11.00 21.64 5.81
C LEU A 74 10.68 22.96 6.50
N SER A 75 9.58 22.99 7.27
CA SER A 75 9.26 24.03 8.22
C SER A 75 9.52 23.50 9.62
N GLY A 76 10.55 24.06 10.31
CA GLY A 76 11.02 23.52 11.56
C GLY A 76 10.70 24.37 12.76
N ASP A 77 10.63 23.72 13.90
CA ASP A 77 10.65 24.29 15.24
C ASP A 77 11.66 23.52 16.10
N THR A 78 11.66 23.74 17.42
CA THR A 78 12.59 23.07 18.35
C THR A 78 12.30 21.58 18.52
N GLU A 79 11.13 21.10 18.10
CA GLU A 79 10.68 19.72 18.29
C GLU A 79 10.75 18.89 17.03
N GLY A 80 10.69 19.50 15.86
CA GLY A 80 10.70 18.78 14.60
C GLY A 80 10.33 19.62 13.40
N TYR A 81 9.82 18.94 12.35
CA TYR A 81 9.57 19.55 11.05
C TYR A 81 8.21 19.14 10.50
N SER A 82 7.55 20.12 9.87
CA SER A 82 6.37 19.86 9.03
C SER A 82 6.76 20.00 7.56
N PHE A 83 6.10 19.24 6.70
CA PHE A 83 6.37 19.24 5.28
C PHE A 83 5.14 18.78 4.50
N SER A 84 5.09 19.16 3.24
CA SER A 84 4.06 18.73 2.32
C SER A 84 4.54 18.88 0.88
N GLY A 85 3.90 18.18 -0.03
CA GLY A 85 4.19 18.28 -1.45
C GLY A 85 3.39 17.29 -2.27
N ASN A 86 3.74 17.22 -3.54
CA ASN A 86 3.18 16.26 -4.48
C ASN A 86 4.27 15.32 -4.96
N GLY A 87 3.93 14.06 -5.08
CA GLY A 87 4.82 13.01 -5.55
C GLY A 87 4.25 12.26 -6.74
N MET A 88 5.11 11.49 -7.38
CA MET A 88 4.72 10.61 -8.48
C MET A 88 5.55 9.33 -8.41
N GLY A 89 4.87 8.19 -8.54
CA GLY A 89 5.51 6.89 -8.69
C GLY A 89 6.09 6.71 -10.08
N ASN A 90 7.31 6.20 -10.19
CA ASN A 90 7.99 6.01 -11.48
C ASN A 90 7.47 4.82 -12.27
N GLU A 91 7.00 3.77 -11.60
CA GLU A 91 6.53 2.54 -12.23
C GLU A 91 5.13 2.69 -12.79
N THR A 92 4.21 3.25 -11.99
CA THR A 92 2.80 3.33 -12.33
C THR A 92 2.36 4.72 -12.80
N LEU A 93 3.21 5.73 -12.66
CA LEU A 93 2.89 7.15 -12.89
C LEU A 93 1.75 7.65 -11.99
N THR A 94 1.55 7.00 -10.86
CA THR A 94 0.57 7.42 -9.85
C THR A 94 0.99 8.73 -9.23
N THR A 95 0.09 9.70 -9.21
CA THR A 95 0.31 11.00 -8.55
C THR A 95 -0.39 11.02 -7.21
N PHE A 96 0.18 11.75 -6.27
CA PHE A 96 -0.37 11.87 -4.92
C PHE A 96 0.13 13.14 -4.23
N ARG A 97 -0.58 13.51 -3.18
CA ARG A 97 -0.14 14.51 -2.22
C ARG A 97 0.36 13.83 -0.96
N TYR A 98 1.44 14.32 -0.40
CA TYR A 98 1.90 13.92 0.93
C TYR A 98 1.94 15.13 1.86
N GLU A 99 1.65 14.89 3.11
CA GLU A 99 1.71 15.88 4.18
C GLU A 99 2.12 15.17 5.47
N GLY A 100 3.07 15.73 6.17
CA GLY A 100 3.58 15.06 7.36
C GLY A 100 4.23 16.00 8.38
N ARG A 101 4.45 15.41 9.55
CA ARG A 101 5.24 15.98 10.62
C ARG A 101 6.15 14.92 11.21
N VAL A 102 7.41 15.25 11.36
CA VAL A 102 8.40 14.40 12.01
C VAL A 102 8.93 15.08 13.24
N THR A 103 8.92 14.36 14.33
CA THR A 103 9.58 14.71 15.59
C THR A 103 10.56 13.60 15.95
N LYS A 104 11.37 13.79 16.95
CA LYS A 104 12.27 12.74 17.41
C LYS A 104 11.46 11.50 17.82
N GLY A 105 11.62 10.41 17.09
CA GLY A 105 10.97 9.15 17.40
C GLY A 105 9.55 8.97 16.85
N LYS A 106 9.04 9.91 16.03
CA LYS A 106 7.71 9.75 15.42
C LYS A 106 7.59 10.49 14.10
N LEU A 107 7.08 9.78 13.10
CA LEU A 107 6.64 10.34 11.83
C LEU A 107 5.13 10.15 11.69
N THR A 108 4.43 11.23 11.44
CA THR A 108 3.03 11.21 11.01
C THR A 108 2.99 11.61 9.54
N LEU A 109 2.41 10.79 8.71
CA LEU A 109 2.37 10.98 7.25
C LEU A 109 0.99 10.66 6.70
N ASN A 110 0.44 11.59 5.93
CA ASN A 110 -0.84 11.43 5.26
C ASN A 110 -0.61 11.44 3.74
N ILE A 111 -1.04 10.39 3.09
CA ILE A 111 -1.05 10.28 1.63
C ILE A 111 -2.49 10.50 1.17
N SER A 112 -2.68 11.44 0.26
CA SER A 112 -4.01 11.85 -0.23
C SER A 112 -3.99 12.24 -1.70
N ASN A 113 -5.15 12.56 -2.26
CA ASN A 113 -5.29 12.96 -3.67
C ASN A 113 -4.60 11.98 -4.62
N ILE A 114 -4.80 10.69 -4.38
CA ILE A 114 -4.13 9.63 -5.12
C ILE A 114 -4.87 9.39 -6.42
N GLN A 115 -4.16 9.51 -7.52
CA GLN A 115 -4.64 9.17 -8.85
C GLN A 115 -3.69 8.14 -9.46
N MET A 116 -4.13 6.90 -9.51
CA MET A 116 -3.38 5.82 -10.13
C MET A 116 -3.18 6.08 -11.62
N GLY A 117 -2.00 5.80 -12.13
CA GLY A 117 -1.72 5.90 -13.55
C GLY A 117 -2.63 4.98 -14.36
N ASN A 118 -3.19 5.48 -15.46
CA ASN A 118 -4.13 4.75 -16.33
C ASN A 118 -5.39 4.21 -15.63
N ALA A 119 -5.79 4.82 -14.52
CA ALA A 119 -6.97 4.39 -13.76
C ALA A 119 -8.26 4.45 -14.58
N ASP A 120 -8.36 5.33 -15.55
CA ASP A 120 -9.48 5.41 -16.50
C ASP A 120 -9.67 4.13 -17.33
N LEU A 121 -8.63 3.32 -17.47
CA LEU A 121 -8.71 2.05 -18.21
C LEU A 121 -9.25 0.88 -17.38
N TRP A 122 -9.14 0.94 -16.04
CA TRP A 122 -9.45 -0.20 -15.19
C TRP A 122 -10.26 0.13 -13.93
N ALA A 123 -10.32 1.39 -13.50
CA ALA A 123 -11.05 1.79 -12.31
C ALA A 123 -12.55 1.72 -12.56
N ASN A 124 -13.18 0.72 -11.96
CA ASN A 124 -14.60 0.45 -12.15
C ASN A 124 -15.11 -0.56 -11.13
N THR A 125 -16.41 -0.82 -11.16
CA THR A 125 -17.03 -1.91 -10.41
C THR A 125 -17.23 -3.10 -11.33
N TYR A 126 -16.65 -4.23 -10.97
CA TYR A 126 -16.74 -5.48 -11.70
C TYR A 126 -17.66 -6.44 -10.94
N LYS A 127 -18.65 -6.95 -11.62
CA LYS A 127 -19.60 -7.91 -11.04
C LYS A 127 -19.17 -9.34 -11.33
N LEU A 128 -19.50 -10.22 -10.40
CA LEU A 128 -19.38 -11.66 -10.65
C LEU A 128 -20.18 -12.06 -11.89
N PRO A 129 -19.62 -12.92 -12.76
CA PRO A 129 -20.37 -13.49 -13.87
C PRO A 129 -21.64 -14.15 -13.35
N GLU A 130 -22.76 -13.84 -13.98
CA GLU A 130 -24.01 -14.49 -13.63
C GLU A 130 -23.97 -15.97 -13.94
N VAL A 131 -24.79 -16.67 -13.23
CA VAL A 131 -25.09 -18.09 -13.22
C VAL A 131 -24.93 -18.78 -14.58
N VAL A 132 -23.93 -19.66 -14.72
CA VAL A 132 -23.85 -20.62 -15.80
C VAL A 132 -24.50 -21.91 -15.32
N ASN A 133 -25.54 -22.37 -16.02
CA ASN A 133 -26.32 -23.60 -15.71
C ASN A 133 -26.91 -23.62 -14.27
N GLY A 134 -27.42 -22.48 -13.77
CA GLY A 134 -28.03 -22.41 -12.46
C GLY A 134 -27.04 -22.38 -11.28
N VAL A 135 -25.75 -22.40 -11.53
CA VAL A 135 -24.71 -22.37 -10.49
C VAL A 135 -23.84 -21.14 -10.66
N LYS A 136 -23.80 -20.31 -9.64
CA LYS A 136 -22.87 -19.18 -9.55
C LYS A 136 -21.47 -19.75 -9.28
N LYS A 137 -20.61 -19.74 -10.28
CA LYS A 137 -19.23 -20.22 -10.12
C LYS A 137 -18.25 -19.07 -10.02
N ILE A 138 -17.62 -18.96 -8.87
CA ILE A 138 -16.33 -18.28 -8.75
C ILE A 138 -15.27 -19.35 -8.54
N LEU A 139 -14.30 -19.33 -9.39
CA LEU A 139 -13.04 -19.99 -9.12
C LEU A 139 -12.15 -18.94 -8.44
N VAL A 140 -11.83 -19.09 -7.19
CA VAL A 140 -10.85 -18.26 -6.50
C VAL A 140 -9.56 -19.03 -6.49
N GLY A 141 -8.67 -18.77 -7.40
CA GLY A 141 -7.34 -19.32 -7.49
C GLY A 141 -7.11 -20.73 -6.93
N ASP A 142 -6.25 -21.43 -7.52
CA ASP A 142 -5.71 -22.65 -6.93
C ASP A 142 -4.22 -22.48 -6.71
N THR A 143 -3.57 -23.49 -6.18
CA THR A 143 -2.11 -23.48 -5.99
C THR A 143 -1.33 -23.42 -7.31
N TRP A 144 -2.01 -23.51 -8.42
CA TRP A 144 -1.46 -23.50 -9.77
C TRP A 144 -1.75 -22.20 -10.54
N GLY A 145 -2.53 -21.28 -9.94
CA GLY A 145 -2.83 -19.99 -10.53
C GLY A 145 -3.79 -20.02 -11.71
N ASN A 146 -5.03 -20.36 -11.46
CA ASN A 146 -6.07 -20.23 -12.47
C ASN A 146 -6.49 -18.77 -12.66
N GLU A 147 -6.78 -18.40 -13.90
CA GLU A 147 -7.30 -17.09 -14.25
C GLU A 147 -8.80 -17.02 -14.02
N TYR A 148 -9.26 -15.85 -13.52
CA TYR A 148 -10.69 -15.60 -13.31
C TYR A 148 -11.12 -14.42 -14.15
N THR A 149 -12.28 -14.56 -14.76
CA THR A 149 -12.88 -13.51 -15.56
C THR A 149 -13.99 -12.85 -14.76
N TRP A 150 -13.83 -11.56 -14.50
CA TRP A 150 -14.84 -10.71 -13.88
C TRP A 150 -15.48 -9.84 -14.96
N GLN A 151 -16.80 -9.81 -14.98
CA GLN A 151 -17.54 -9.04 -15.96
C GLN A 151 -17.94 -7.69 -15.39
N GLU A 152 -17.54 -6.63 -16.07
CA GLU A 152 -17.98 -5.28 -15.75
C GLU A 152 -19.45 -5.06 -16.13
N VAL A 153 -20.09 -4.06 -15.48
CA VAL A 153 -21.50 -3.72 -15.73
C VAL A 153 -21.77 -3.30 -17.17
N ASP A 154 -20.80 -2.68 -17.84
CA ASP A 154 -20.89 -2.20 -19.22
C ASP A 154 -20.29 -3.18 -20.26
N GLY A 155 -20.08 -4.42 -19.88
CA GLY A 155 -19.61 -5.46 -20.79
C GLY A 155 -18.09 -5.54 -20.96
N GLN A 156 -17.32 -4.73 -20.27
CA GLN A 156 -15.87 -4.91 -20.18
C GLN A 156 -15.55 -6.10 -19.28
N VAL A 157 -14.47 -6.77 -19.57
CA VAL A 157 -14.03 -7.97 -18.85
C VAL A 157 -12.67 -7.73 -18.23
N LEU A 158 -12.58 -7.92 -16.93
CA LEU A 158 -11.32 -7.97 -16.22
C LEU A 158 -10.90 -9.42 -16.04
N ASN A 159 -9.74 -9.77 -16.58
CA ASN A 159 -9.09 -11.03 -16.28
C ASN A 159 -8.18 -10.84 -15.07
N ALA A 160 -8.45 -11.54 -14.00
CA ALA A 160 -7.65 -11.50 -12.79
C ALA A 160 -7.10 -12.89 -12.48
N SER A 161 -5.81 -12.98 -12.21
CA SER A 161 -5.18 -14.19 -11.70
C SER A 161 -5.02 -14.07 -10.19
N CYS A 162 -5.53 -15.04 -9.47
CA CYS A 162 -5.39 -15.12 -8.03
C CYS A 162 -4.58 -16.36 -7.66
N TYR A 163 -3.50 -16.17 -6.90
CA TYR A 163 -2.64 -17.27 -6.47
C TYR A 163 -2.83 -17.51 -4.98
N PHE A 164 -3.16 -18.73 -4.62
CA PHE A 164 -3.14 -19.20 -3.25
C PHE A 164 -1.78 -19.83 -2.96
N HIS A 165 -0.95 -19.16 -2.20
CA HIS A 165 0.23 -19.74 -1.60
C HIS A 165 -0.10 -20.18 -0.18
N ALA A 166 -0.32 -21.46 0.00
CA ALA A 166 -0.30 -22.05 1.32
C ALA A 166 1.11 -22.59 1.58
N ASP A 167 1.95 -21.80 2.24
CA ASP A 167 3.22 -22.26 2.80
C ASP A 167 2.92 -23.15 4.01
N VAL A 168 2.43 -24.33 3.74
CA VAL A 168 2.15 -25.33 4.78
C VAL A 168 3.13 -26.47 4.57
N GLU A 169 4.04 -26.63 5.50
CA GLU A 169 4.87 -27.83 5.57
C GLU A 169 3.99 -29.08 5.70
N ALA A 170 4.47 -30.23 5.22
CA ALA A 170 3.77 -31.49 5.35
C ALA A 170 3.44 -31.73 6.84
N THR A 171 2.17 -31.89 7.14
CA THR A 171 1.72 -32.17 8.50
C THR A 171 1.95 -33.63 8.83
N GLU A 172 1.89 -34.00 10.11
CA GLU A 172 1.98 -35.40 10.58
C GLU A 172 0.92 -36.31 9.95
N SER A 173 -0.18 -35.74 9.43
CA SER A 173 -1.22 -36.47 8.69
C SER A 173 -0.85 -36.76 7.24
N GLY A 174 0.32 -36.35 6.77
CA GLY A 174 0.76 -36.54 5.38
C GLY A 174 0.11 -35.61 4.37
N ALA A 175 -0.60 -34.56 4.80
CA ALA A 175 -1.12 -33.53 3.92
C ALA A 175 0.02 -32.76 3.28
N THR A 176 -0.06 -32.55 1.97
CA THR A 176 0.89 -31.73 1.22
C THR A 176 0.37 -30.30 1.08
N THR A 177 1.25 -29.37 0.73
CA THR A 177 0.87 -27.99 0.40
C THR A 177 -0.24 -27.95 -0.65
N GLN A 178 -0.18 -28.80 -1.66
CA GLN A 178 -1.21 -28.92 -2.69
C GLN A 178 -2.56 -29.38 -2.11
N THR A 179 -2.56 -30.34 -1.21
CA THR A 179 -3.80 -30.84 -0.58
C THR A 179 -4.45 -29.73 0.25
N TRP A 180 -3.69 -28.97 0.99
CA TRP A 180 -4.17 -27.81 1.75
C TRP A 180 -4.69 -26.72 0.82
N GLY A 181 -3.94 -26.37 -0.21
CA GLY A 181 -4.35 -25.38 -1.21
C GLY A 181 -5.69 -25.74 -1.85
N ASN A 182 -5.88 -26.98 -2.27
CA ASN A 182 -7.13 -27.46 -2.83
C ASN A 182 -8.28 -27.43 -1.81
N GLY A 183 -8.02 -27.79 -0.56
CA GLY A 183 -9.01 -27.71 0.51
C GLY A 183 -9.49 -26.28 0.75
N ILE A 184 -8.57 -25.33 0.85
CA ILE A 184 -8.87 -23.90 1.00
C ILE A 184 -9.64 -23.39 -0.23
N GLN A 185 -9.22 -23.73 -1.43
CA GLN A 185 -9.89 -23.35 -2.67
C GLN A 185 -11.34 -23.82 -2.69
N ASN A 186 -11.60 -25.05 -2.29
CA ASN A 186 -12.96 -25.60 -2.27
C ASN A 186 -13.86 -24.84 -1.29
N ILE A 187 -13.35 -24.53 -0.08
CA ILE A 187 -14.09 -23.77 0.92
C ILE A 187 -14.39 -22.36 0.40
N VAL A 188 -13.38 -21.68 -0.11
CA VAL A 188 -13.51 -20.31 -0.62
C VAL A 188 -14.42 -20.26 -1.84
N SER A 189 -14.33 -21.21 -2.76
CA SER A 189 -15.19 -21.31 -3.93
C SER A 189 -16.66 -21.52 -3.55
N TYR A 190 -16.93 -22.17 -2.41
CA TYR A 190 -18.28 -22.35 -1.90
C TYR A 190 -18.82 -21.10 -1.22
N ILE A 191 -18.00 -20.41 -0.42
CA ILE A 191 -18.43 -19.28 0.39
C ILE A 191 -18.47 -17.98 -0.41
N LEU A 192 -17.47 -17.70 -1.24
CA LEU A 192 -17.35 -16.44 -1.96
C LEU A 192 -18.56 -16.11 -2.84
N PRO A 193 -19.15 -17.02 -3.61
CA PRO A 193 -20.35 -16.72 -4.38
C PRO A 193 -21.55 -16.27 -3.54
N GLN A 194 -21.55 -16.58 -2.26
CA GLN A 194 -22.64 -16.23 -1.34
C GLN A 194 -22.47 -14.83 -0.73
N VAL A 195 -21.23 -14.36 -0.61
CA VAL A 195 -20.90 -13.10 0.09
C VAL A 195 -20.33 -12.03 -0.83
N LEU A 196 -19.65 -12.42 -1.91
CA LEU A 196 -19.02 -11.51 -2.85
C LEU A 196 -19.88 -11.35 -4.09
N GLN A 197 -20.32 -10.12 -4.36
CA GLN A 197 -21.18 -9.82 -5.52
C GLN A 197 -20.45 -8.96 -6.55
N ASP A 198 -19.60 -8.09 -6.11
CA ASP A 198 -18.82 -7.22 -6.96
C ASP A 198 -17.46 -6.88 -6.33
N ILE A 199 -16.56 -6.38 -7.16
CA ILE A 199 -15.27 -5.80 -6.74
C ILE A 199 -15.18 -4.43 -7.38
N THR A 200 -14.93 -3.42 -6.57
CA THR A 200 -14.64 -2.07 -7.03
C THR A 200 -13.15 -1.81 -6.97
N LEU A 201 -12.57 -1.47 -8.10
CA LEU A 201 -11.21 -0.96 -8.21
C LEU A 201 -11.27 0.56 -8.29
N GLY A 202 -10.82 1.24 -7.25
CA GLY A 202 -10.84 2.69 -7.19
C GLY A 202 -9.65 3.31 -7.91
N ALA A 203 -9.87 4.48 -8.49
CA ALA A 203 -8.81 5.27 -9.14
C ALA A 203 -7.70 5.71 -8.16
N ASP A 204 -7.97 5.66 -6.86
CA ASP A 204 -7.04 5.97 -5.77
C ASP A 204 -6.24 4.75 -5.29
N GLY A 205 -6.40 3.60 -5.91
CA GLY A 205 -5.72 2.35 -5.55
C GLY A 205 -6.41 1.54 -4.44
N THR A 206 -7.64 1.90 -4.11
CA THR A 206 -8.46 1.15 -3.15
C THR A 206 -9.39 0.14 -3.81
#